data_2bcb851cdea8bee538b15ba7558b612f
#
_entry.id   2bcb851cdea8bee538b15ba7558b612f
#
_cell.length_a   1.000
_cell.length_b   1.000
_cell.length_c   1.000
_cell.angle_alpha   90.00
_cell.angle_beta   90.00
_cell.angle_gamma   90.00
#
_symmetry.space_group_name_H-M   'P 1'
#
loop_
_entity.id
_entity.type
_entity.pdbx_description
1 polymer ?
#
loop_
_entity_poly.entity_id
_entity_poly.type
_entity_poly.pdbx_seq_one_letter_code
_entity_poly.pdbx_strand_id
1 'polypeptide(L)'
;IKNKNIDFKTAVLFWQNTLYSNSDIIITPKPIHLENEMKMWCYSKPVGYYEKIVEQIGEFDLSSYWGPLASSLSSEWITKAAQYTIEKSKPNFMFTYIPHIDYSAQRFGKESNQVSDDLVLADSIVEKIIDTTKKSKIYENTQFIIFSEYSFNDVNGAIPINIILRNNGLLNVRKIGDKEYVDFEFSKAFAVVDHQIANIYLKSPQEKERIINILKNISEIDIIITEVEKKSFNIDHERAGDIIVVANREKWFSYYWWYDENMAPSFTRMVDIHRKP
;
A
#
# COMPACT_ATOMS: atom_id res chain seq x y z
N ILE A 1 3.49 12.38 22.52
CA ILE A 1 4.69 12.15 23.36
C ILE A 1 5.75 13.18 23.00
N LYS A 2 6.14 13.32 21.74
CA LYS A 2 7.18 14.27 21.29
C LYS A 2 6.90 15.71 21.71
N ASN A 3 5.65 16.15 21.67
CA ASN A 3 5.27 17.51 22.12
C ASN A 3 5.47 17.75 23.63
N LYS A 4 5.70 16.69 24.42
CA LYS A 4 5.92 16.75 25.87
C LYS A 4 7.39 16.51 26.26
N ASN A 5 8.21 16.02 25.33
CA ASN A 5 9.63 15.75 25.58
C ASN A 5 10.42 16.08 24.30
N ILE A 6 11.22 17.13 24.36
CA ILE A 6 12.01 17.65 23.22
C ILE A 6 13.10 16.66 22.78
N ASP A 7 13.61 15.85 23.70
CA ASP A 7 14.68 14.89 23.44
C ASP A 7 14.17 13.55 22.87
N PHE A 8 12.83 13.40 22.69
CA PHE A 8 12.24 12.18 22.15
C PHE A 8 12.47 12.08 20.64
N LYS A 9 13.43 11.27 20.25
CA LYS A 9 13.81 11.04 18.85
C LYS A 9 13.00 9.93 18.20
N THR A 10 12.50 10.20 17.00
CA THR A 10 11.69 9.26 16.20
C THR A 10 12.36 8.92 14.88
N ALA A 11 12.26 7.67 14.43
CA ALA A 11 12.73 7.22 13.14
C ALA A 11 11.65 6.41 12.41
N VAL A 12 11.54 6.60 11.09
CA VAL A 12 10.61 5.88 10.24
C VAL A 12 11.30 5.47 8.95
N LEU A 13 11.45 4.18 8.76
CA LEU A 13 12.17 3.59 7.63
C LEU A 13 11.19 2.81 6.74
N PHE A 14 11.02 3.29 5.51
CA PHE A 14 10.20 2.67 4.45
C PHE A 14 8.72 2.50 4.78
N TRP A 15 8.23 3.08 5.87
CA TRP A 15 6.81 3.11 6.15
C TRP A 15 6.08 3.99 5.13
N GLN A 16 4.89 3.55 4.72
CA GLN A 16 4.10 4.24 3.70
C GLN A 16 3.70 5.67 4.14
N ASN A 17 3.56 6.56 3.17
CA ASN A 17 3.05 7.93 3.37
C ASN A 17 3.80 8.78 4.41
N THR A 18 5.10 8.58 4.58
CA THR A 18 5.91 9.28 5.60
C THR A 18 6.63 10.51 5.10
N LEU A 19 6.56 10.82 3.80
CA LEU A 19 7.12 12.05 3.22
C LEU A 19 6.65 13.27 4.01
N TYR A 20 7.59 14.12 4.40
CA TYR A 20 7.36 15.36 5.14
C TYR A 20 6.70 15.22 6.51
N SER A 21 6.65 14.01 7.07
CA SER A 21 6.13 13.80 8.42
C SER A 21 7.01 14.46 9.49
N ASN A 22 6.49 14.55 10.73
CA ASN A 22 7.18 15.17 11.87
C ASN A 22 8.24 14.27 12.53
N SER A 23 8.56 13.10 11.95
CA SER A 23 9.64 12.25 12.45
C SER A 23 11.00 12.93 12.28
N ASP A 24 11.95 12.62 13.16
CA ASP A 24 13.30 13.20 13.12
C ASP A 24 14.15 12.55 12.03
N ILE A 25 13.99 11.23 11.87
CA ILE A 25 14.65 10.45 10.83
C ILE A 25 13.58 9.82 9.96
N ILE A 26 13.72 10.00 8.65
CA ILE A 26 12.84 9.41 7.64
C ILE A 26 13.73 8.88 6.52
N ILE A 27 13.43 7.68 6.03
CA ILE A 27 13.90 7.18 4.75
C ILE A 27 12.68 6.56 4.06
N THR A 28 12.37 7.02 2.86
CA THR A 28 11.27 6.47 2.06
C THR A 28 11.56 6.61 0.57
N PRO A 29 11.18 5.63 -0.27
CA PRO A 29 11.39 5.73 -1.70
C PRO A 29 10.73 6.97 -2.29
N LYS A 30 11.46 7.69 -3.11
CA LYS A 30 10.97 8.83 -3.89
C LYS A 30 11.66 8.86 -5.25
N PRO A 31 11.21 8.05 -6.21
CA PRO A 31 11.77 8.09 -7.56
C PRO A 31 11.55 9.48 -8.16
N ILE A 32 12.57 9.96 -8.89
CA ILE A 32 12.54 11.25 -9.56
C ILE A 32 12.45 10.99 -11.06
N HIS A 33 11.37 11.45 -11.67
CA HIS A 33 11.19 11.39 -13.11
C HIS A 33 12.04 12.49 -13.75
N LEU A 34 13.00 12.09 -14.58
CA LEU A 34 13.77 12.94 -15.45
C LEU A 34 13.20 12.86 -16.88
N GLU A 35 13.72 13.66 -17.81
CA GLU A 35 13.18 13.75 -19.16
C GLU A 35 13.13 12.38 -19.88
N ASN A 36 14.18 11.57 -19.76
CA ASN A 36 14.32 10.29 -20.45
C ASN A 36 14.56 9.09 -19.54
N GLU A 37 14.59 9.29 -18.22
CA GLU A 37 14.86 8.22 -17.26
C GLU A 37 14.17 8.47 -15.92
N MET A 38 14.14 7.45 -15.08
CA MET A 38 13.72 7.54 -13.70
C MET A 38 14.92 7.32 -12.79
N LYS A 39 15.30 8.36 -12.03
CA LYS A 39 16.32 8.21 -11.01
C LYS A 39 15.73 7.53 -9.78
N MET A 40 16.27 6.36 -9.44
CA MET A 40 15.96 5.66 -8.22
C MET A 40 16.59 6.39 -7.04
N TRP A 41 15.77 6.97 -6.19
CA TRP A 41 16.23 7.76 -5.05
C TRP A 41 15.30 7.59 -3.86
N CYS A 42 15.85 7.76 -2.66
CA CYS A 42 15.08 7.79 -1.42
C CYS A 42 15.15 9.18 -0.80
N TYR A 43 13.98 9.73 -0.48
CA TYR A 43 13.88 10.90 0.38
C TYR A 43 14.41 10.56 1.76
N SER A 44 15.18 11.46 2.34
CA SER A 44 15.62 11.34 3.72
C SER A 44 15.48 12.64 4.52
N LYS A 45 15.29 12.45 5.81
CA LYS A 45 15.36 13.48 6.83
C LYS A 45 16.23 12.93 7.98
N PRO A 46 17.25 13.67 8.46
CA PRO A 46 17.76 14.93 7.91
C PRO A 46 18.27 14.81 6.48
N VAL A 47 18.39 15.96 5.80
CA VAL A 47 19.00 16.01 4.46
C VAL A 47 20.38 15.37 4.48
N GLY A 48 20.68 14.53 3.51
CA GLY A 48 21.95 13.80 3.44
C GLY A 48 22.00 12.52 4.30
N TYR A 49 20.91 12.14 4.98
CA TYR A 49 20.92 10.92 5.81
C TYR A 49 20.94 9.65 4.95
N TYR A 50 20.21 9.63 3.85
CA TYR A 50 20.23 8.53 2.90
C TYR A 50 21.62 8.35 2.29
N GLU A 51 22.24 9.43 1.85
CA GLU A 51 23.58 9.44 1.24
C GLU A 51 24.63 8.88 2.21
N LYS A 52 24.58 9.21 3.49
CA LYS A 52 25.46 8.64 4.51
C LYS A 52 25.29 7.13 4.69
N ILE A 53 24.08 6.63 4.52
CA ILE A 53 23.82 5.18 4.56
C ILE A 53 24.34 4.54 3.27
N VAL A 54 24.11 5.14 2.13
CA VAL A 54 24.61 4.65 0.83
C VAL A 54 26.13 4.50 0.84
N GLU A 55 26.86 5.42 1.43
CA GLU A 55 28.32 5.32 1.60
C GLU A 55 28.76 4.05 2.37
N GLN A 56 27.89 3.50 3.24
CA GLN A 56 28.20 2.35 4.07
C GLN A 56 27.71 1.02 3.49
N ILE A 57 26.53 1.02 2.86
CA ILE A 57 25.84 -0.22 2.46
C ILE A 57 25.45 -0.27 0.99
N GLY A 58 25.75 0.76 0.19
CA GLY A 58 25.37 0.88 -1.22
C GLY A 58 23.98 1.47 -1.43
N GLU A 59 23.65 1.77 -2.68
CA GLU A 59 22.37 2.34 -3.07
C GLU A 59 21.21 1.36 -2.87
N PHE A 60 20.01 1.91 -2.61
CA PHE A 60 18.79 1.14 -2.54
C PHE A 60 18.28 0.84 -3.94
N ASP A 61 18.15 -0.44 -4.27
CA ASP A 61 17.53 -0.86 -5.52
C ASP A 61 16.00 -0.84 -5.40
N LEU A 62 15.38 0.24 -5.91
CA LEU A 62 13.94 0.41 -5.88
C LEU A 62 13.20 -0.66 -6.72
N SER A 63 13.84 -1.26 -7.73
CA SER A 63 13.23 -2.34 -8.51
C SER A 63 12.98 -3.60 -7.68
N SER A 64 13.80 -3.81 -6.65
CA SER A 64 13.60 -4.90 -5.67
C SER A 64 12.49 -4.64 -4.66
N TYR A 65 11.94 -3.42 -4.61
CA TYR A 65 10.90 -3.01 -3.67
C TYR A 65 9.51 -3.01 -4.27
N TRP A 66 9.37 -2.58 -5.53
CA TRP A 66 8.10 -2.51 -6.25
C TRP A 66 8.17 -3.20 -7.61
N GLY A 67 7.02 -3.74 -8.03
CA GLY A 67 6.83 -4.29 -9.36
C GLY A 67 7.34 -5.72 -9.52
N PRO A 68 7.53 -6.17 -10.76
CA PRO A 68 7.78 -7.58 -11.07
C PRO A 68 9.10 -8.14 -10.54
N LEU A 69 10.08 -7.28 -10.28
CA LEU A 69 11.40 -7.66 -9.74
C LEU A 69 11.49 -7.56 -8.22
N ALA A 70 10.38 -7.24 -7.54
CA ALA A 70 10.34 -7.15 -6.08
C ALA A 70 10.83 -8.44 -5.42
N SER A 71 11.72 -8.31 -4.45
CA SER A 71 12.43 -9.43 -3.82
C SER A 71 12.87 -9.09 -2.40
N SER A 72 13.42 -10.08 -1.69
CA SER A 72 13.96 -9.92 -0.34
C SER A 72 15.14 -8.94 -0.24
N LEU A 73 15.80 -8.62 -1.35
CA LEU A 73 16.93 -7.67 -1.38
C LEU A 73 16.54 -6.30 -0.81
N SER A 74 15.29 -5.86 -1.05
CA SER A 74 14.75 -4.64 -0.45
C SER A 74 14.73 -4.71 1.08
N SER A 75 14.24 -5.81 1.65
CA SER A 75 14.19 -6.02 3.09
C SER A 75 15.56 -6.14 3.71
N GLU A 76 16.53 -6.75 3.02
CA GLU A 76 17.91 -6.84 3.49
C GLU A 76 18.57 -5.45 3.56
N TRP A 77 18.35 -4.63 2.54
CA TRP A 77 18.86 -3.26 2.55
C TRP A 77 18.20 -2.43 3.67
N ILE A 78 16.88 -2.51 3.81
CA ILE A 78 16.13 -1.83 4.88
C ILE A 78 16.65 -2.27 6.26
N THR A 79 16.96 -3.55 6.43
CA THR A 79 17.54 -4.08 7.66
C THR A 79 18.88 -3.42 7.99
N LYS A 80 19.79 -3.32 7.03
CA LYS A 80 21.08 -2.64 7.22
C LYS A 80 20.90 -1.16 7.54
N ALA A 81 19.96 -0.49 6.90
CA ALA A 81 19.60 0.90 7.20
C ALA A 81 19.03 1.05 8.62
N ALA A 82 18.22 0.08 9.08
CA ALA A 82 17.71 0.03 10.44
C ALA A 82 18.85 -0.16 11.46
N GLN A 83 19.76 -1.08 11.20
CA GLN A 83 20.95 -1.32 12.04
C GLN A 83 21.80 -0.05 12.16
N TYR A 84 22.11 0.60 11.02
CA TYR A 84 22.82 1.87 11.01
C TYR A 84 22.09 2.94 11.86
N THR A 85 20.77 3.05 11.69
CA THR A 85 19.97 4.04 12.42
C THR A 85 19.98 3.78 13.93
N ILE A 86 19.87 2.53 14.36
CA ILE A 86 19.96 2.13 15.76
C ILE A 86 21.34 2.48 16.32
N GLU A 87 22.41 2.11 15.64
CA GLU A 87 23.80 2.33 16.10
C GLU A 87 24.17 3.81 16.21
N LYS A 88 23.83 4.60 15.19
CA LYS A 88 24.25 6.00 15.10
C LYS A 88 23.30 6.98 15.78
N SER A 89 22.03 6.66 15.86
CA SER A 89 21.00 7.65 16.26
C SER A 89 20.25 7.26 17.52
N LYS A 90 20.19 5.98 17.88
CA LYS A 90 19.49 5.44 19.06
C LYS A 90 18.10 6.10 19.25
N PRO A 91 17.18 5.99 18.27
CA PRO A 91 15.87 6.64 18.38
C PRO A 91 15.07 6.04 19.56
N ASN A 92 14.24 6.86 20.21
CA ASN A 92 13.34 6.41 21.27
C ASN A 92 12.12 5.65 20.71
N PHE A 93 11.77 5.89 19.45
CA PHE A 93 10.70 5.22 18.76
C PHE A 93 11.08 5.04 17.28
N MET A 94 10.94 3.81 16.77
CA MET A 94 11.31 3.49 15.40
C MET A 94 10.29 2.56 14.76
N PHE A 95 9.82 2.94 13.57
CA PHE A 95 9.15 2.05 12.63
C PHE A 95 10.10 1.57 11.55
N THR A 96 10.07 0.28 11.25
CA THR A 96 10.80 -0.33 10.13
C THR A 96 9.85 -1.24 9.37
N TYR A 97 9.72 -1.02 8.07
CA TYR A 97 8.87 -1.84 7.19
C TYR A 97 9.68 -2.94 6.54
N ILE A 98 9.18 -4.17 6.57
CA ILE A 98 9.81 -5.36 5.99
C ILE A 98 8.84 -5.95 4.95
N PRO A 99 8.99 -5.63 3.65
CA PRO A 99 7.97 -5.87 2.63
C PRO A 99 7.94 -7.26 2.00
N HIS A 100 9.02 -8.05 2.04
CA HIS A 100 9.22 -9.18 1.13
C HIS A 100 8.24 -10.35 1.28
N ILE A 101 7.63 -10.56 2.43
CA ILE A 101 6.63 -11.64 2.64
C ILE A 101 5.43 -11.48 1.69
N ASP A 102 5.09 -10.24 1.36
CA ASP A 102 4.02 -9.88 0.47
C ASP A 102 4.21 -10.43 -0.96
N TYR A 103 5.44 -10.45 -1.44
CA TYR A 103 5.74 -10.79 -2.83
C TYR A 103 5.48 -12.25 -3.18
N SER A 104 5.91 -13.17 -2.34
CA SER A 104 5.68 -14.60 -2.57
C SER A 104 4.22 -14.97 -2.37
N ALA A 105 3.54 -14.40 -1.38
CA ALA A 105 2.13 -14.66 -1.14
C ALA A 105 1.26 -14.21 -2.33
N GLN A 106 1.58 -13.08 -2.97
CA GLN A 106 0.88 -12.60 -4.17
C GLN A 106 1.13 -13.48 -5.40
N ARG A 107 2.34 -14.07 -5.53
CA ARG A 107 2.74 -14.84 -6.73
C ARG A 107 2.33 -16.30 -6.66
N PHE A 108 2.46 -16.92 -5.50
CA PHE A 108 2.40 -18.37 -5.33
C PHE A 108 1.28 -18.83 -4.38
N GLY A 109 0.55 -17.87 -3.78
CA GLY A 109 -0.44 -18.16 -2.75
C GLY A 109 0.18 -18.27 -1.34
N LYS A 110 -0.66 -17.99 -0.34
CA LYS A 110 -0.23 -17.88 1.06
C LYS A 110 0.32 -19.17 1.68
N GLU A 111 -0.06 -20.34 1.16
CA GLU A 111 0.36 -21.65 1.67
C GLU A 111 1.58 -22.21 0.92
N SER A 112 2.23 -21.42 0.08
CA SER A 112 3.38 -21.86 -0.72
C SER A 112 4.65 -22.02 0.12
N ASN A 113 5.55 -22.92 -0.32
CA ASN A 113 6.86 -23.07 0.30
C ASN A 113 7.67 -21.76 0.26
N GLN A 114 7.51 -20.97 -0.79
CA GLN A 114 8.17 -19.67 -0.92
C GLN A 114 7.78 -18.69 0.20
N VAL A 115 6.52 -18.70 0.63
CA VAL A 115 6.08 -17.91 1.79
C VAL A 115 6.72 -18.42 3.08
N SER A 116 6.87 -19.74 3.24
CA SER A 116 7.56 -20.32 4.38
C SER A 116 9.02 -19.91 4.43
N ASP A 117 9.72 -19.90 3.30
CA ASP A 117 11.10 -19.45 3.19
C ASP A 117 11.22 -17.94 3.51
N ASP A 118 10.29 -17.12 3.02
CA ASP A 118 10.23 -15.68 3.30
C ASP A 118 9.98 -15.40 4.80
N LEU A 119 9.18 -16.22 5.48
CA LEU A 119 8.96 -16.12 6.93
C LEU A 119 10.24 -16.42 7.72
N VAL A 120 11.00 -17.44 7.32
CA VAL A 120 12.30 -17.75 7.93
C VAL A 120 13.29 -16.58 7.75
N LEU A 121 13.29 -15.97 6.56
CA LEU A 121 14.11 -14.79 6.31
C LEU A 121 13.65 -13.59 7.16
N ALA A 122 12.33 -13.37 7.29
CA ALA A 122 11.79 -12.29 8.12
C ALA A 122 12.19 -12.47 9.59
N ASP A 123 12.14 -13.69 10.11
CA ASP A 123 12.61 -14.01 11.46
C ASP A 123 14.11 -13.66 11.64
N SER A 124 14.94 -14.05 10.67
CA SER A 124 16.37 -13.71 10.69
C SER A 124 16.63 -12.20 10.62
N ILE A 125 15.78 -11.43 9.93
CA ILE A 125 15.84 -9.97 9.88
C ILE A 125 15.52 -9.37 11.25
N VAL A 126 14.48 -9.87 11.90
CA VAL A 126 14.10 -9.45 13.26
C VAL A 126 15.24 -9.76 14.24
N GLU A 127 15.84 -10.94 14.17
CA GLU A 127 17.01 -11.31 14.98
C GLU A 127 18.18 -10.31 14.79
N LYS A 128 18.53 -9.97 13.54
CA LYS A 128 19.59 -8.98 13.26
C LYS A 128 19.31 -7.61 13.88
N ILE A 129 18.07 -7.16 13.86
CA ILE A 129 17.65 -5.89 14.46
C ILE A 129 17.79 -5.99 16.00
N ILE A 130 17.29 -7.06 16.61
CA ILE A 130 17.40 -7.32 18.04
C ILE A 130 18.88 -7.35 18.48
N ASP A 131 19.72 -8.08 17.77
CA ASP A 131 21.15 -8.17 18.08
C ASP A 131 21.87 -6.83 17.94
N THR A 132 21.43 -5.99 17.03
CA THR A 132 21.95 -4.62 16.93
C THR A 132 21.64 -3.79 18.17
N THR A 133 20.43 -3.96 18.76
CA THR A 133 20.10 -3.28 20.03
C THR A 133 20.94 -3.79 21.20
N LYS A 134 21.22 -5.11 21.24
CA LYS A 134 22.14 -5.71 22.25
C LYS A 134 23.55 -5.12 22.12
N LYS A 135 24.13 -5.11 20.91
CA LYS A 135 25.44 -4.52 20.62
C LYS A 135 25.49 -3.02 20.96
N SER A 136 24.41 -2.30 20.72
CA SER A 136 24.28 -0.87 21.03
C SER A 136 23.97 -0.58 22.50
N LYS A 137 23.84 -1.61 23.34
CA LYS A 137 23.57 -1.54 24.79
C LYS A 137 22.26 -0.80 25.13
N ILE A 138 21.24 -0.98 24.32
CA ILE A 138 19.91 -0.41 24.54
C ILE A 138 18.82 -1.48 24.68
N TYR A 139 19.16 -2.77 24.52
CA TYR A 139 18.22 -3.89 24.49
C TYR A 139 17.32 -3.94 25.73
N GLU A 140 17.87 -3.82 26.93
CA GLU A 140 17.14 -3.90 28.18
C GLU A 140 16.04 -2.82 28.33
N ASN A 141 16.17 -1.72 27.60
CA ASN A 141 15.20 -0.62 27.58
C ASN A 141 14.40 -0.55 26.27
N THR A 142 14.42 -1.62 25.46
CA THR A 142 13.76 -1.68 24.16
C THR A 142 12.60 -2.67 24.20
N GLN A 143 11.41 -2.21 23.82
CA GLN A 143 10.27 -3.06 23.55
C GLN A 143 10.13 -3.26 22.04
N PHE A 144 9.99 -4.51 21.61
CA PHE A 144 9.73 -4.87 20.21
C PHE A 144 8.25 -5.17 20.01
N ILE A 145 7.68 -4.61 18.94
CA ILE A 145 6.33 -4.90 18.50
C ILE A 145 6.43 -5.32 17.04
N ILE A 146 6.07 -6.56 16.74
CA ILE A 146 6.04 -7.13 15.40
C ILE A 146 4.60 -7.36 15.04
N PHE A 147 4.15 -6.80 13.91
CA PHE A 147 2.77 -6.93 13.46
C PHE A 147 2.67 -6.86 11.94
N SER A 148 1.58 -7.39 11.40
CA SER A 148 1.18 -7.24 10.01
C SER A 148 -0.06 -6.33 9.95
N GLU A 149 -0.13 -5.47 8.95
CA GLU A 149 -1.29 -4.59 8.72
C GLU A 149 -2.44 -5.32 8.01
N TYR A 150 -2.17 -6.43 7.33
CA TYR A 150 -3.14 -7.25 6.63
C TYR A 150 -2.67 -8.70 6.52
N SER A 151 -3.56 -9.56 6.05
CA SER A 151 -3.26 -10.97 5.73
C SER A 151 -3.80 -11.31 4.34
N PHE A 152 -3.49 -12.50 3.84
CA PHE A 152 -3.93 -12.99 2.53
C PHE A 152 -5.06 -13.99 2.67
N ASN A 153 -6.06 -13.86 1.80
CA ASN A 153 -7.07 -14.88 1.56
C ASN A 153 -6.93 -15.39 0.13
N ASP A 154 -7.22 -16.66 -0.08
CA ASP A 154 -7.40 -17.18 -1.43
C ASP A 154 -8.72 -16.66 -1.98
N VAL A 155 -8.69 -16.20 -3.23
CA VAL A 155 -9.85 -15.63 -3.89
C VAL A 155 -10.16 -16.39 -5.17
N ASN A 156 -11.43 -16.53 -5.49
CA ASN A 156 -11.92 -17.31 -6.64
C ASN A 156 -12.64 -16.45 -7.70
N GLY A 157 -12.58 -15.13 -7.58
CA GLY A 157 -13.15 -14.22 -8.57
C GLY A 157 -13.17 -12.76 -8.15
N ALA A 158 -13.34 -11.88 -9.14
CA ALA A 158 -13.39 -10.44 -8.96
C ALA A 158 -14.80 -9.89 -9.14
N ILE A 159 -15.12 -8.85 -8.37
CA ILE A 159 -16.34 -8.04 -8.54
C ILE A 159 -15.95 -6.81 -9.36
N PRO A 160 -16.39 -6.68 -10.62
CA PRO A 160 -16.04 -5.56 -11.48
C PRO A 160 -16.92 -4.34 -11.17
N ILE A 161 -16.68 -3.70 -10.04
CA ILE A 161 -17.58 -2.69 -9.47
C ILE A 161 -17.82 -1.51 -10.42
N ASN A 162 -16.82 -1.02 -11.14
CA ASN A 162 -16.97 0.07 -12.09
C ASN A 162 -17.77 -0.35 -13.35
N ILE A 163 -17.68 -1.61 -13.78
CA ILE A 163 -18.56 -2.16 -14.84
C ILE A 163 -20.01 -2.23 -14.34
N ILE A 164 -20.22 -2.62 -13.08
CA ILE A 164 -21.57 -2.65 -12.48
C ILE A 164 -22.16 -1.24 -12.43
N LEU A 165 -21.39 -0.23 -12.02
CA LEU A 165 -21.82 1.17 -12.06
C LEU A 165 -22.12 1.62 -13.50
N ARG A 166 -21.28 1.26 -14.47
CA ARG A 166 -21.47 1.56 -15.89
C ARG A 166 -22.74 0.93 -16.45
N ASN A 167 -23.00 -0.35 -16.18
CA ASN A 167 -24.21 -1.07 -16.62
C ASN A 167 -25.51 -0.45 -16.10
N ASN A 168 -25.41 0.24 -14.96
CA ASN A 168 -26.53 0.94 -14.34
C ASN A 168 -26.61 2.44 -14.74
N GLY A 169 -25.80 2.90 -15.70
CA GLY A 169 -25.79 4.30 -16.16
C GLY A 169 -25.29 5.30 -15.11
N LEU A 170 -24.46 4.83 -14.18
CA LEU A 170 -23.86 5.63 -13.11
C LEU A 170 -22.44 6.05 -13.45
N LEU A 171 -21.70 5.25 -14.22
CA LEU A 171 -20.37 5.56 -14.73
C LEU A 171 -20.43 5.71 -16.24
N ASN A 172 -19.84 6.78 -16.75
CA ASN A 172 -19.73 7.06 -18.17
C ASN A 172 -18.27 6.95 -18.62
N VAL A 173 -18.08 6.54 -19.86
CA VAL A 173 -16.76 6.48 -20.49
C VAL A 173 -16.74 7.34 -21.75
N ARG A 174 -15.57 7.87 -22.06
CA ARG A 174 -15.30 8.59 -23.31
C ARG A 174 -14.29 7.80 -24.13
N LYS A 175 -14.62 7.53 -25.37
CA LYS A 175 -13.69 6.90 -26.30
C LYS A 175 -12.76 7.96 -26.88
N ILE A 176 -11.44 7.76 -26.70
CA ILE A 176 -10.39 8.60 -27.24
C ILE A 176 -9.48 7.68 -28.06
N GLY A 177 -9.48 7.86 -29.38
CA GLY A 177 -8.90 6.88 -30.29
C GLY A 177 -9.63 5.54 -30.21
N ASP A 178 -8.91 4.48 -29.92
CA ASP A 178 -9.42 3.12 -29.72
C ASP A 178 -9.61 2.72 -28.24
N LYS A 179 -9.39 3.65 -27.30
CA LYS A 179 -9.38 3.39 -25.86
C LYS A 179 -10.53 4.08 -25.13
N GLU A 180 -10.99 3.44 -24.05
CA GLU A 180 -12.04 3.97 -23.17
C GLU A 180 -11.44 4.57 -21.90
N TYR A 181 -11.78 5.82 -21.63
CA TYR A 181 -11.40 6.54 -20.40
C TYR A 181 -12.66 6.91 -19.61
N VAL A 182 -12.55 6.92 -18.28
CA VAL A 182 -13.66 7.38 -17.44
C VAL A 182 -13.94 8.85 -17.72
N ASP A 183 -15.20 9.17 -17.97
CA ASP A 183 -15.68 10.54 -18.09
C ASP A 183 -16.22 11.00 -16.73
N PHE A 184 -15.37 11.59 -15.92
CA PHE A 184 -15.73 12.06 -14.59
C PHE A 184 -16.76 13.20 -14.61
N GLU A 185 -16.81 13.98 -15.70
CA GLU A 185 -17.78 15.07 -15.82
C GLU A 185 -19.22 14.54 -15.92
N PHE A 186 -19.43 13.47 -16.65
CA PHE A 186 -20.75 12.89 -16.87
C PHE A 186 -21.05 11.65 -16.03
N SER A 187 -20.07 11.13 -15.30
CA SER A 187 -20.28 10.05 -14.35
C SER A 187 -20.99 10.56 -13.10
N LYS A 188 -21.92 9.77 -12.59
CA LYS A 188 -22.65 10.03 -11.33
C LYS A 188 -21.97 9.40 -10.14
N ALA A 189 -21.24 8.30 -10.37
CA ALA A 189 -20.46 7.58 -9.37
C ALA A 189 -19.23 6.92 -10.01
N PHE A 190 -18.20 6.74 -9.20
CA PHE A 190 -16.96 6.04 -9.55
C PHE A 190 -16.43 5.33 -8.33
N ALA A 191 -15.87 4.11 -8.50
CA ALA A 191 -15.26 3.34 -7.43
C ALA A 191 -13.74 3.34 -7.55
N VAL A 192 -13.06 3.66 -6.45
CA VAL A 192 -11.63 3.41 -6.24
C VAL A 192 -11.50 2.13 -5.44
N VAL A 193 -10.84 1.14 -6.01
CA VAL A 193 -10.74 -0.19 -5.43
C VAL A 193 -9.36 -0.43 -4.81
N ASP A 194 -9.36 -1.18 -3.72
CA ASP A 194 -8.16 -1.67 -3.07
C ASP A 194 -8.41 -3.08 -2.53
N HIS A 195 -8.08 -4.09 -3.36
CA HIS A 195 -8.26 -5.51 -3.05
C HIS A 195 -9.70 -5.86 -2.65
N GLN A 196 -9.97 -6.14 -1.38
CA GLN A 196 -11.28 -6.52 -0.88
C GLN A 196 -12.16 -5.32 -0.46
N ILE A 197 -11.68 -4.10 -0.66
CA ILE A 197 -12.42 -2.87 -0.33
C ILE A 197 -12.57 -2.00 -1.58
N ALA A 198 -13.73 -1.36 -1.73
CA ALA A 198 -13.93 -0.32 -2.73
C ALA A 198 -14.59 0.91 -2.12
N ASN A 199 -14.02 2.07 -2.38
CA ASN A 199 -14.57 3.38 -2.04
C ASN A 199 -15.35 3.93 -3.22
N ILE A 200 -16.63 4.13 -3.07
CA ILE A 200 -17.51 4.67 -4.11
C ILE A 200 -17.76 6.14 -3.81
N TYR A 201 -17.40 6.99 -4.75
CA TYR A 201 -17.58 8.45 -4.69
C TYR A 201 -18.74 8.84 -5.55
N LEU A 202 -19.60 9.72 -5.03
CA LEU A 202 -20.83 10.18 -5.68
C LEU A 202 -20.67 11.63 -6.13
N LYS A 203 -21.09 11.93 -7.36
CA LYS A 203 -21.19 13.32 -7.81
C LYS A 203 -22.34 14.06 -7.11
N SER A 204 -23.39 13.32 -6.73
CA SER A 204 -24.58 13.84 -6.10
C SER A 204 -25.16 12.85 -5.09
N PRO A 205 -25.57 13.31 -3.90
CA PRO A 205 -26.17 12.46 -2.86
C PRO A 205 -27.46 11.75 -3.32
N GLN A 206 -28.16 12.26 -4.33
CA GLN A 206 -29.42 11.69 -4.83
C GLN A 206 -29.27 10.27 -5.39
N GLU A 207 -28.10 9.90 -5.89
CA GLU A 207 -27.85 8.56 -6.41
C GLU A 207 -27.56 7.52 -5.33
N LYS A 208 -27.38 7.93 -4.08
CA LYS A 208 -26.90 7.09 -2.99
C LYS A 208 -27.78 5.87 -2.74
N GLU A 209 -29.07 6.09 -2.49
CA GLU A 209 -30.01 5.00 -2.23
C GLU A 209 -30.13 4.03 -3.41
N ARG A 210 -30.09 4.55 -4.63
CA ARG A 210 -30.09 3.73 -5.83
C ARG A 210 -28.88 2.82 -5.89
N ILE A 211 -27.69 3.36 -5.59
CA ILE A 211 -26.43 2.59 -5.59
C ILE A 211 -26.46 1.55 -4.49
N ILE A 212 -26.89 1.90 -3.27
CA ILE A 212 -27.02 0.95 -2.16
C ILE A 212 -27.93 -0.22 -2.56
N ASN A 213 -29.06 0.06 -3.23
CA ASN A 213 -29.96 -0.99 -3.69
C ASN A 213 -29.33 -1.89 -4.76
N ILE A 214 -28.51 -1.35 -5.66
CA ILE A 214 -27.75 -2.15 -6.63
C ILE A 214 -26.76 -3.06 -5.88
N LEU A 215 -26.00 -2.50 -4.94
CA LEU A 215 -24.98 -3.21 -4.20
C LEU A 215 -25.54 -4.34 -3.33
N LYS A 216 -26.72 -4.15 -2.72
CA LYS A 216 -27.42 -5.18 -1.92
C LYS A 216 -27.82 -6.41 -2.73
N ASN A 217 -27.91 -6.30 -4.05
CA ASN A 217 -28.24 -7.43 -4.92
C ASN A 217 -26.99 -8.19 -5.42
N ILE A 218 -25.80 -7.82 -4.95
CA ILE A 218 -24.54 -8.49 -5.30
C ILE A 218 -24.15 -9.38 -4.10
N SER A 219 -24.36 -10.68 -4.25
CA SER A 219 -24.12 -11.67 -3.17
C SER A 219 -22.67 -11.75 -2.71
N GLU A 220 -21.74 -11.32 -3.55
CA GLU A 220 -20.30 -11.28 -3.29
C GLU A 220 -19.85 -10.09 -2.43
N ILE A 221 -20.74 -9.11 -2.18
CA ILE A 221 -20.50 -8.00 -1.24
C ILE A 221 -20.97 -8.42 0.15
N ASP A 222 -20.06 -8.40 1.11
CA ASP A 222 -20.35 -8.77 2.51
C ASP A 222 -20.87 -7.57 3.32
N ILE A 223 -20.20 -6.41 3.20
CA ILE A 223 -20.53 -5.24 4.00
C ILE A 223 -20.69 -4.02 3.10
N ILE A 224 -21.75 -3.24 3.35
CA ILE A 224 -21.95 -1.90 2.78
C ILE A 224 -21.88 -0.90 3.94
N ILE A 225 -20.91 -0.01 3.90
CA ILE A 225 -20.60 0.97 4.94
C ILE A 225 -21.06 2.35 4.47
N THR A 226 -21.92 2.96 5.24
CA THR A 226 -22.42 4.33 5.03
C THR A 226 -21.96 5.26 6.17
N GLU A 227 -22.54 6.47 6.29
CA GLU A 227 -22.10 7.44 7.30
C GLU A 227 -22.15 6.94 8.73
N VAL A 228 -23.15 6.13 9.05
CA VAL A 228 -23.34 5.61 10.42
C VAL A 228 -22.25 4.61 10.76
N GLU A 229 -22.03 3.66 9.85
CA GLU A 229 -21.02 2.63 10.03
C GLU A 229 -19.60 3.19 9.94
N LYS A 230 -19.35 4.19 9.07
CA LYS A 230 -18.04 4.86 8.99
C LYS A 230 -17.60 5.43 10.33
N LYS A 231 -18.50 6.02 11.09
CA LYS A 231 -18.21 6.51 12.44
C LYS A 231 -17.86 5.40 13.40
N SER A 232 -18.58 4.29 13.37
CA SER A 232 -18.33 3.15 14.24
C SER A 232 -16.98 2.48 13.96
N PHE A 233 -16.53 2.50 12.69
CA PHE A 233 -15.21 2.01 12.27
C PHE A 233 -14.08 3.04 12.37
N ASN A 234 -14.38 4.29 12.78
CA ASN A 234 -13.43 5.42 12.82
C ASN A 234 -12.77 5.72 11.46
N ILE A 235 -13.54 5.60 10.38
CA ILE A 235 -13.12 5.87 8.99
C ILE A 235 -13.95 6.99 8.34
N ASP A 236 -14.62 7.83 9.13
CA ASP A 236 -15.47 8.93 8.69
C ASP A 236 -14.68 10.19 8.27
N HIS A 237 -13.66 9.99 7.45
CA HIS A 237 -12.83 11.06 6.92
C HIS A 237 -13.41 11.65 5.63
N GLU A 238 -13.18 12.93 5.36
CA GLU A 238 -13.68 13.63 4.16
C GLU A 238 -13.23 13.00 2.83
N ARG A 239 -12.08 12.32 2.82
CA ARG A 239 -11.56 11.59 1.65
C ARG A 239 -12.03 10.15 1.55
N ALA A 240 -12.75 9.63 2.53
CA ALA A 240 -13.37 8.31 2.43
C ALA A 240 -14.51 8.35 1.42
N GLY A 241 -14.74 7.23 0.72
CA GLY A 241 -15.87 7.12 -0.21
C GLY A 241 -17.21 7.45 0.46
N ASP A 242 -18.17 7.97 -0.30
CA ASP A 242 -19.53 8.19 0.21
C ASP A 242 -20.20 6.87 0.63
N ILE A 243 -19.86 5.80 -0.09
CA ILE A 243 -20.18 4.42 0.25
C ILE A 243 -18.88 3.63 0.19
N ILE A 244 -18.62 2.79 1.21
CA ILE A 244 -17.50 1.83 1.18
C ILE A 244 -18.11 0.44 1.15
N VAL A 245 -17.58 -0.44 0.31
CA VAL A 245 -18.00 -1.83 0.25
C VAL A 245 -16.84 -2.75 0.51
N VAL A 246 -17.13 -3.86 1.21
CA VAL A 246 -16.18 -4.93 1.50
C VAL A 246 -16.68 -6.18 0.80
N ALA A 247 -15.82 -6.81 0.00
CA ALA A 247 -16.12 -8.08 -0.63
C ALA A 247 -16.14 -9.21 0.41
N ASN A 248 -16.86 -10.29 0.12
CA ASN A 248 -16.74 -11.49 0.93
C ASN A 248 -15.31 -12.07 0.84
N ARG A 249 -14.97 -12.96 1.78
CA ARG A 249 -13.60 -13.46 1.98
C ARG A 249 -12.97 -14.05 0.71
N GLU A 250 -13.77 -14.61 -0.20
CA GLU A 250 -13.29 -15.31 -1.40
C GLU A 250 -13.31 -14.43 -2.66
N LYS A 251 -13.62 -13.15 -2.51
CA LYS A 251 -13.73 -12.19 -3.62
C LYS A 251 -12.87 -10.96 -3.38
N TRP A 252 -12.65 -10.22 -4.46
CA TRP A 252 -11.97 -8.93 -4.46
C TRP A 252 -12.59 -8.02 -5.51
N PHE A 253 -12.29 -6.71 -5.48
CA PHE A 253 -12.80 -5.77 -6.46
C PHE A 253 -11.78 -5.52 -7.56
N SER A 254 -12.19 -5.64 -8.84
CA SER A 254 -11.42 -5.12 -9.95
C SER A 254 -11.87 -3.71 -10.31
N TYR A 255 -10.94 -2.87 -10.74
CA TYR A 255 -11.24 -1.47 -11.07
C TYR A 255 -11.63 -1.25 -12.52
N TYR A 256 -11.68 -2.30 -13.35
CA TYR A 256 -12.01 -2.22 -14.77
C TYR A 256 -13.34 -1.51 -15.02
N TRP A 257 -13.33 -0.62 -16.03
CA TRP A 257 -14.52 0.05 -16.53
C TRP A 257 -14.79 -0.26 -18.01
N TRP A 258 -13.85 -0.91 -18.69
CA TRP A 258 -13.96 -1.34 -20.09
C TRP A 258 -14.53 -2.75 -20.18
N TYR A 259 -15.25 -3.01 -21.30
CA TYR A 259 -15.79 -4.35 -21.57
C TYR A 259 -14.84 -5.23 -22.35
N ASP A 260 -13.97 -4.63 -23.20
CA ASP A 260 -13.01 -5.31 -24.05
C ASP A 260 -11.60 -4.83 -23.69
N GLU A 261 -10.71 -5.78 -23.45
CA GLU A 261 -9.30 -5.53 -23.14
C GLU A 261 -8.59 -4.69 -24.21
N ASN A 262 -9.03 -4.79 -25.48
CA ASN A 262 -8.50 -3.94 -26.54
C ASN A 262 -8.86 -2.48 -26.37
N MET A 263 -9.92 -2.17 -25.61
CA MET A 263 -10.35 -0.81 -25.29
C MET A 263 -9.76 -0.27 -23.99
N ALA A 264 -9.02 -1.11 -23.23
CA ALA A 264 -8.34 -0.70 -22.00
C ALA A 264 -7.32 0.40 -22.29
N PRO A 265 -7.22 1.46 -21.49
CA PRO A 265 -6.14 2.43 -21.57
C PRO A 265 -4.76 1.77 -21.51
N SER A 266 -3.80 2.24 -22.30
CA SER A 266 -2.48 1.61 -22.39
C SER A 266 -1.73 1.56 -21.05
N PHE A 267 -1.95 2.55 -20.18
CA PHE A 267 -1.32 2.60 -18.86
C PHE A 267 -1.76 1.46 -17.95
N THR A 268 -2.92 0.85 -18.16
CA THR A 268 -3.44 -0.21 -17.27
C THR A 268 -2.54 -1.44 -17.26
N ARG A 269 -1.84 -1.72 -18.36
CA ARG A 269 -0.88 -2.83 -18.45
C ARG A 269 0.37 -2.62 -17.58
N MET A 270 0.66 -1.37 -17.22
CA MET A 270 1.85 -1.00 -16.45
C MET A 270 1.57 -0.84 -14.95
N VAL A 271 0.33 -0.49 -14.60
CA VAL A 271 -0.03 -0.12 -13.22
C VAL A 271 -1.09 -1.04 -12.61
N ASP A 272 -1.53 -2.05 -13.34
CA ASP A 272 -2.51 -3.01 -12.84
C ASP A 272 -1.90 -3.87 -11.73
N ILE A 273 -2.29 -3.59 -10.49
CA ILE A 273 -1.84 -4.33 -9.31
C ILE A 273 -2.32 -5.80 -9.33
N HIS A 274 -3.36 -6.11 -10.10
CA HIS A 274 -3.91 -7.46 -10.19
C HIS A 274 -3.25 -8.32 -11.28
N ARG A 275 -2.35 -7.74 -12.06
CA ARG A 275 -1.54 -8.41 -13.09
C ARG A 275 -0.09 -8.54 -12.70
N LYS A 276 0.22 -8.42 -11.44
CA LYS A 276 1.58 -8.68 -10.95
C LYS A 276 1.95 -10.13 -11.30
N PRO A 277 3.15 -10.35 -11.85
CA PRO A 277 3.64 -11.67 -12.23
C PRO A 277 3.80 -12.55 -11.01
#